data_5b4717270fb9cfdc97a6621ea533c59d
#
_entry.id   5b4717270fb9cfdc97a6621ea533c59d
#
_cell.length_a   1.000
_cell.length_b   1.000
_cell.length_c   1.000
_cell.angle_alpha   90.00
_cell.angle_beta   90.00
_cell.angle_gamma   90.00
#
_symmetry.space_group_name_H-M   'P 1'
#
loop_
_entity.id
_entity.type
_entity.pdbx_description
1 polymer ?
#
loop_
_entity_poly.entity_id
_entity_poly.type
_entity_poly.pdbx_seq_one_letter_code
_entity_poly.pdbx_strand_id
1 'polypeptide(L)'
;MQLFKTPHINFMKYKYVALAATFVIVLAGVLNITVFHGLKPGVDFGGGTLIRVEFKDPTPVGQVRKLLADVGLGSSTIQETGKKGHEYQIRTTQFVKGADAQQEMEAHEKLADRVVEALRGDAPDKVTVVSRETVGPQVGKDLRRKATQATIWALIGMLIYIAVRFKLEYGVAAIFTLTQDVLITMSLFSFTNREINLPIIAAILTIVGYSINDTIVIFDRVRENSKICRKESLEQIMNISLNQTLGRTIITSGTVFLTLLALYLFGGEVINDFAFIMLIGTIEGVYSTIYLSCPVVLFWQRTFKTKKGFRR
;
A
#
# COMPACT_ATOMS: atom_id res chain seq x y z
N MET A 1 7.64 -8.28 30.90
CA MET A 1 8.18 -6.93 31.17
C MET A 1 7.19 -5.90 30.62
N GLN A 2 6.55 -5.08 31.48
CA GLN A 2 5.77 -3.93 31.01
C GLN A 2 6.78 -2.78 30.86
N LEU A 3 7.18 -2.49 29.62
CA LEU A 3 8.07 -1.37 29.29
C LEU A 3 7.42 0.00 29.55
N PHE A 4 6.09 0.06 29.58
CA PHE A 4 5.33 1.27 29.86
C PHE A 4 4.29 1.01 30.93
N LYS A 5 4.16 1.93 31.90
CA LYS A 5 2.97 1.99 32.76
C LYS A 5 1.74 2.18 31.86
N THR A 6 0.63 1.50 32.17
CA THR A 6 -0.62 1.67 31.40
C THR A 6 -0.99 3.15 31.35
N PRO A 7 -0.99 3.79 30.17
CA PRO A 7 -1.40 5.18 30.05
C PRO A 7 -2.90 5.31 30.35
N HIS A 8 -3.34 6.52 30.70
CA HIS A 8 -4.76 6.83 30.93
C HIS A 8 -5.25 7.83 29.89
N ILE A 9 -5.11 7.47 28.60
CA ILE A 9 -5.49 8.33 27.48
C ILE A 9 -6.96 8.07 27.15
N ASN A 10 -7.74 9.12 26.95
CA ASN A 10 -9.13 8.98 26.50
C ASN A 10 -9.21 9.00 24.95
N PHE A 11 -8.94 7.84 24.33
CA PHE A 11 -8.99 7.69 22.87
C PHE A 11 -10.41 7.90 22.32
N MET A 12 -11.42 7.44 23.04
CA MET A 12 -12.81 7.51 22.59
C MET A 12 -13.34 8.95 22.49
N LYS A 13 -12.71 9.92 23.18
CA LYS A 13 -13.05 11.35 23.06
C LYS A 13 -12.83 11.87 21.64
N TYR A 14 -11.80 11.38 20.96
CA TYR A 14 -11.38 11.87 19.63
C TYR A 14 -12.00 11.10 18.44
N LYS A 15 -12.90 10.14 18.71
CA LYS A 15 -13.51 9.25 17.69
C LYS A 15 -14.12 9.97 16.49
N TYR A 16 -14.85 11.08 16.73
CA TYR A 16 -15.47 11.83 15.62
C TYR A 16 -14.46 12.62 14.79
N VAL A 17 -13.43 13.17 15.44
CA VAL A 17 -12.33 13.89 14.76
C VAL A 17 -11.55 12.91 13.90
N ALA A 18 -11.24 11.72 14.43
CA ALA A 18 -10.56 10.67 13.70
C ALA A 18 -11.38 10.20 12.49
N LEU A 19 -12.68 9.91 12.67
CA LEU A 19 -13.56 9.52 11.57
C LEU A 19 -13.65 10.61 10.48
N ALA A 20 -13.74 11.89 10.88
CA ALA A 20 -13.77 13.00 9.93
C ALA A 20 -12.44 13.14 9.16
N ALA A 21 -11.31 13.04 9.84
CA ALA A 21 -9.98 13.07 9.20
C ALA A 21 -9.81 11.93 8.20
N THR A 22 -10.18 10.71 8.60
CA THR A 22 -10.19 9.53 7.74
C THR A 22 -11.04 9.76 6.48
N PHE A 23 -12.26 10.25 6.66
CA PHE A 23 -13.17 10.52 5.54
C PHE A 23 -12.58 11.54 4.56
N VAL A 24 -11.99 12.62 5.06
CA VAL A 24 -11.35 13.66 4.23
C VAL A 24 -10.18 13.08 3.43
N ILE A 25 -9.31 12.28 4.07
CA ILE A 25 -8.15 11.66 3.39
C ILE A 25 -8.62 10.68 2.31
N VAL A 26 -9.59 9.81 2.62
CA VAL A 26 -10.14 8.85 1.65
C VAL A 26 -10.80 9.59 0.49
N LEU A 27 -11.60 10.62 0.77
CA LEU A 27 -12.26 11.41 -0.28
C LEU A 27 -11.24 12.09 -1.19
N ALA A 28 -10.23 12.74 -0.62
CA ALA A 28 -9.14 13.37 -1.37
C ALA A 28 -8.39 12.36 -2.23
N GLY A 29 -8.08 11.17 -1.69
CA GLY A 29 -7.40 10.12 -2.44
C GLY A 29 -8.25 9.52 -3.55
N VAL A 30 -9.53 9.25 -3.29
CA VAL A 30 -10.45 8.76 -4.32
C VAL A 30 -10.59 9.79 -5.44
N LEU A 31 -10.72 11.08 -5.12
CA LEU A 31 -10.73 12.14 -6.12
C LEU A 31 -9.42 12.19 -6.92
N ASN A 32 -8.27 12.04 -6.25
CA ASN A 32 -6.99 11.99 -6.95
C ASN A 32 -6.91 10.80 -7.91
N ILE A 33 -7.35 9.62 -7.48
CA ILE A 33 -7.32 8.39 -8.30
C ILE A 33 -8.27 8.50 -9.50
N THR A 34 -9.47 9.07 -9.30
CA THR A 34 -10.52 9.04 -10.34
C THR A 34 -10.48 10.23 -11.30
N VAL A 35 -10.06 11.42 -10.82
CA VAL A 35 -10.19 12.67 -11.58
C VAL A 35 -8.83 13.19 -12.07
N PHE A 36 -7.77 13.11 -11.24
CA PHE A 36 -6.52 13.83 -11.54
C PHE A 36 -5.43 12.94 -12.13
N HIS A 37 -5.00 11.89 -11.44
CA HIS A 37 -3.79 11.17 -11.81
C HIS A 37 -4.02 9.70 -12.16
N GLY A 38 -5.08 9.09 -11.62
CA GLY A 38 -5.29 7.65 -11.73
C GLY A 38 -4.22 6.83 -10.99
N LEU A 39 -4.40 5.53 -10.99
CA LEU A 39 -3.36 4.58 -10.57
C LEU A 39 -2.59 4.16 -11.82
N LYS A 40 -1.27 4.33 -11.81
CA LYS A 40 -0.42 3.97 -12.94
C LYS A 40 -0.05 2.48 -12.85
N PRO A 41 -0.55 1.63 -13.75
CA PRO A 41 -0.13 0.23 -13.75
C PRO A 41 1.34 0.14 -14.19
N GLY A 42 2.16 -0.61 -13.45
CA GLY A 42 3.54 -0.91 -13.80
C GLY A 42 3.64 -1.88 -14.99
N VAL A 43 4.86 -2.19 -15.39
CA VAL A 43 5.13 -3.11 -16.52
C VAL A 43 4.59 -4.52 -16.28
N ASP A 44 4.50 -4.95 -15.01
CA ASP A 44 3.91 -6.25 -14.62
C ASP A 44 2.47 -6.42 -15.09
N PHE A 45 1.72 -5.34 -15.18
CA PHE A 45 0.28 -5.36 -15.54
C PHE A 45 -0.01 -4.77 -16.91
N GLY A 46 0.77 -3.77 -17.33
CA GLY A 46 0.61 -3.12 -18.61
C GLY A 46 1.43 -3.78 -19.71
N GLY A 47 2.42 -4.58 -19.35
CA GLY A 47 3.47 -5.03 -20.26
C GLY A 47 4.39 -3.88 -20.70
N GLY A 48 5.47 -4.20 -21.39
CA GLY A 48 6.44 -3.24 -21.90
C GLY A 48 7.83 -3.45 -21.30
N THR A 49 8.72 -2.49 -21.58
CA THR A 49 10.09 -2.50 -21.08
C THR A 49 10.29 -1.30 -20.16
N LEU A 50 10.83 -1.57 -18.97
CA LEU A 50 11.23 -0.60 -17.99
C LEU A 50 12.75 -0.61 -17.88
N ILE A 51 13.36 0.55 -18.07
CA ILE A 51 14.81 0.70 -17.97
C ILE A 51 15.09 1.80 -16.97
N ARG A 52 15.89 1.49 -15.95
CA ARG A 52 16.41 2.48 -15.00
C ARG A 52 17.83 2.82 -15.38
N VAL A 53 18.09 4.10 -15.48
CA VAL A 53 19.40 4.63 -15.87
C VAL A 53 19.86 5.69 -14.91
N GLU A 54 21.17 5.70 -14.66
CA GLU A 54 21.84 6.74 -13.91
C GLU A 54 22.78 7.51 -14.83
N PHE A 55 22.62 8.84 -14.85
CA PHE A 55 23.49 9.75 -15.59
C PHE A 55 24.61 10.23 -14.66
N LYS A 56 25.83 10.22 -15.18
CA LYS A 56 27.02 10.73 -14.47
C LYS A 56 26.88 12.22 -14.14
N ASP A 57 26.36 12.98 -15.10
CA ASP A 57 26.12 14.42 -14.99
C ASP A 57 24.63 14.71 -14.89
N PRO A 58 24.19 15.75 -14.15
CA PRO A 58 22.79 16.14 -14.07
C PRO A 58 22.24 16.43 -15.47
N THR A 59 21.25 15.66 -15.92
CA THR A 59 20.68 15.77 -17.25
C THR A 59 19.18 16.11 -17.12
N PRO A 60 18.69 17.25 -17.63
CA PRO A 60 17.28 17.61 -17.57
C PRO A 60 16.36 16.59 -18.28
N VAL A 61 15.16 16.32 -17.73
CA VAL A 61 14.15 15.40 -18.33
C VAL A 61 13.87 15.74 -19.80
N GLY A 62 13.85 17.03 -20.17
CA GLY A 62 13.63 17.48 -21.54
C GLY A 62 14.71 16.99 -22.51
N GLN A 63 15.95 16.92 -22.05
CA GLN A 63 17.07 16.39 -22.85
C GLN A 63 16.97 14.87 -22.99
N VAL A 64 16.62 14.16 -21.91
CA VAL A 64 16.38 12.71 -21.96
C VAL A 64 15.26 12.38 -22.95
N ARG A 65 14.16 13.17 -22.93
CA ARG A 65 13.05 13.01 -23.89
C ARG A 65 13.46 13.25 -25.32
N LYS A 66 14.31 14.24 -25.56
CA LYS A 66 14.82 14.54 -26.91
C LYS A 66 15.65 13.39 -27.47
N LEU A 67 16.58 12.86 -26.67
CA LEU A 67 17.41 11.71 -27.06
C LEU A 67 16.55 10.47 -27.38
N LEU A 68 15.48 10.24 -26.62
CA LEU A 68 14.55 9.15 -26.91
C LEU A 68 13.68 9.42 -28.15
N ALA A 69 13.33 10.68 -28.40
CA ALA A 69 12.55 11.05 -29.60
C ALA A 69 13.34 10.80 -30.88
N ASP A 70 14.65 11.03 -30.88
CA ASP A 70 15.55 10.82 -32.02
C ASP A 70 15.58 9.34 -32.51
N VAL A 71 15.27 8.39 -31.59
CA VAL A 71 15.16 6.95 -31.91
C VAL A 71 13.71 6.46 -32.02
N GLY A 72 12.74 7.38 -32.10
CA GLY A 72 11.32 7.04 -32.24
C GLY A 72 10.61 6.64 -30.94
N LEU A 73 11.23 6.89 -29.77
CA LEU A 73 10.73 6.52 -28.43
C LEU A 73 10.30 7.73 -27.59
N GLY A 74 10.02 8.86 -28.23
CA GLY A 74 9.60 10.10 -27.58
C GLY A 74 8.30 10.01 -26.76
N SER A 75 7.44 9.00 -27.07
CA SER A 75 6.20 8.71 -26.33
C SER A 75 6.44 7.94 -25.01
N SER A 76 7.68 7.53 -24.71
CA SER A 76 8.01 6.83 -23.49
C SER A 76 7.71 7.66 -22.26
N THR A 77 7.23 7.01 -21.20
CA THR A 77 7.07 7.65 -19.90
C THR A 77 8.44 7.77 -19.24
N ILE A 78 8.84 8.99 -18.90
CA ILE A 78 10.08 9.28 -18.19
C ILE A 78 9.73 9.79 -16.82
N GLN A 79 10.20 9.11 -15.80
CA GLN A 79 10.02 9.50 -14.40
C GLN A 79 11.41 9.70 -13.77
N GLU A 80 11.60 10.84 -13.12
CA GLU A 80 12.79 11.10 -12.35
C GLU A 80 12.67 10.36 -11.01
N THR A 81 13.71 9.58 -10.65
CA THR A 81 13.78 8.78 -9.44
C THR A 81 15.11 9.04 -8.73
N GLY A 82 15.19 8.75 -7.44
CA GLY A 82 16.44 8.90 -6.69
C GLY A 82 17.04 10.31 -6.69
N LYS A 83 18.31 10.41 -7.10
CA LYS A 83 19.03 11.68 -7.11
C LYS A 83 18.59 12.58 -8.26
N LYS A 84 18.06 13.75 -7.93
CA LYS A 84 17.49 14.70 -8.88
C LYS A 84 18.44 15.02 -10.05
N GLY A 85 17.95 14.84 -11.27
CA GLY A 85 18.70 15.08 -12.50
C GLY A 85 19.65 13.94 -12.90
N HIS A 86 19.84 12.91 -12.06
CA HIS A 86 20.78 11.82 -12.34
C HIS A 86 20.08 10.50 -12.64
N GLU A 87 18.97 10.19 -11.99
CA GLU A 87 18.33 8.89 -12.09
C GLU A 87 16.97 9.00 -12.78
N TYR A 88 16.76 8.18 -13.80
CA TYR A 88 15.54 8.16 -14.58
C TYR A 88 15.03 6.75 -14.78
N GLN A 89 13.74 6.60 -14.60
CA GLN A 89 12.97 5.41 -14.95
C GLN A 89 12.27 5.68 -16.28
N ILE A 90 12.62 4.92 -17.30
CA ILE A 90 12.11 5.06 -18.66
C ILE A 90 11.27 3.82 -18.97
N ARG A 91 10.00 4.04 -19.24
CA ARG A 91 9.07 3.00 -19.60
C ARG A 91 8.59 3.19 -21.03
N THR A 92 8.74 2.16 -21.84
CA THR A 92 8.17 2.10 -23.18
C THR A 92 7.12 1.01 -23.29
N THR A 93 5.97 1.37 -23.85
CA THR A 93 4.86 0.46 -24.16
C THR A 93 4.81 0.10 -25.63
N GLN A 94 5.86 0.41 -26.39
CA GLN A 94 5.93 -0.04 -27.78
C GLN A 94 6.11 -1.56 -27.81
N PHE A 95 5.07 -2.25 -28.22
CA PHE A 95 5.08 -3.69 -28.39
C PHE A 95 5.61 -4.02 -29.78
N VAL A 96 6.69 -4.76 -29.83
CA VAL A 96 7.13 -5.39 -31.07
C VAL A 96 6.45 -6.77 -31.10
N LYS A 97 5.43 -6.93 -31.94
CA LYS A 97 4.77 -8.22 -32.13
C LYS A 97 5.74 -9.18 -32.79
N GLY A 98 6.10 -10.24 -32.11
CA GLY A 98 6.77 -11.41 -32.67
C GLY A 98 5.76 -12.52 -33.02
N ALA A 99 6.17 -13.48 -33.83
CA ALA A 99 5.36 -14.66 -34.12
C ALA A 99 5.28 -15.62 -32.92
N ASP A 100 6.32 -15.62 -32.08
CA ASP A 100 6.47 -16.44 -30.87
C ASP A 100 6.96 -15.63 -29.68
N ALA A 101 6.70 -16.12 -28.45
CA ALA A 101 7.12 -15.48 -27.21
C ALA A 101 8.64 -15.24 -27.12
N GLN A 102 9.48 -16.08 -27.74
CA GLN A 102 10.92 -15.89 -27.82
C GLN A 102 11.29 -14.69 -28.70
N GLN A 103 10.66 -14.55 -29.86
CA GLN A 103 10.89 -13.42 -30.78
C GLN A 103 10.40 -12.10 -30.19
N GLU A 104 9.31 -12.13 -29.41
CA GLU A 104 8.85 -10.95 -28.64
C GLU A 104 9.88 -10.54 -27.59
N MET A 105 10.46 -11.51 -26.86
CA MET A 105 11.48 -11.22 -25.84
C MET A 105 12.74 -10.61 -26.47
N GLU A 106 13.27 -11.22 -27.55
CA GLU A 106 14.43 -10.69 -28.27
C GLU A 106 14.19 -9.28 -28.83
N ALA A 107 12.98 -9.03 -29.32
CA ALA A 107 12.61 -7.72 -29.86
C ALA A 107 12.54 -6.65 -28.75
N HIS A 108 12.10 -7.02 -27.55
CA HIS A 108 12.11 -6.14 -26.38
C HIS A 108 13.53 -5.90 -25.83
N GLU A 109 14.41 -6.90 -25.87
CA GLU A 109 15.82 -6.71 -25.51
C GLU A 109 16.50 -5.74 -26.48
N LYS A 110 16.31 -5.93 -27.80
CA LYS A 110 16.80 -4.99 -28.82
C LYS A 110 16.26 -3.57 -28.62
N LEU A 111 14.99 -3.44 -28.19
CA LEU A 111 14.40 -2.14 -27.87
C LEU A 111 15.08 -1.51 -26.65
N ALA A 112 15.35 -2.30 -25.61
CA ALA A 112 16.09 -1.85 -24.45
C ALA A 112 17.49 -1.37 -24.80
N ASP A 113 18.21 -2.11 -25.65
CA ASP A 113 19.54 -1.73 -26.11
C ASP A 113 19.50 -0.42 -26.91
N ARG A 114 18.52 -0.26 -27.79
CA ARG A 114 18.32 1.01 -28.54
C ARG A 114 18.06 2.20 -27.61
N VAL A 115 17.30 2.02 -26.53
CA VAL A 115 17.10 3.06 -25.50
C VAL A 115 18.42 3.44 -24.87
N VAL A 116 19.20 2.45 -24.45
CA VAL A 116 20.50 2.67 -23.78
C VAL A 116 21.50 3.34 -24.72
N GLU A 117 21.59 2.90 -25.97
CA GLU A 117 22.46 3.50 -27.00
C GLU A 117 22.08 4.96 -27.27
N ALA A 118 20.78 5.25 -27.42
CA ALA A 118 20.29 6.61 -27.61
C ALA A 118 20.67 7.54 -26.45
N LEU A 119 20.61 7.05 -25.22
CA LEU A 119 20.95 7.83 -24.03
C LEU A 119 22.45 8.02 -23.84
N ARG A 120 23.27 7.04 -24.27
CA ARG A 120 24.75 7.13 -24.23
C ARG A 120 25.28 8.11 -25.25
N GLY A 121 24.67 8.15 -26.46
CA GLY A 121 25.21 8.93 -27.57
C GLY A 121 26.66 8.58 -27.86
N ASP A 122 27.51 9.58 -28.07
CA ASP A 122 28.94 9.40 -28.36
C ASP A 122 29.82 9.10 -27.12
N ALA A 123 29.24 9.08 -25.91
CA ALA A 123 29.98 8.89 -24.65
C ALA A 123 29.43 7.69 -23.86
N PRO A 124 30.03 6.48 -23.99
CA PRO A 124 29.53 5.26 -23.36
C PRO A 124 29.49 5.33 -21.82
N ASP A 125 30.38 6.09 -21.19
CA ASP A 125 30.46 6.23 -19.75
C ASP A 125 29.47 7.25 -19.13
N LYS A 126 28.66 7.88 -19.98
CA LYS A 126 27.71 8.91 -19.55
C LYS A 126 26.48 8.33 -18.82
N VAL A 127 26.10 7.11 -19.15
CA VAL A 127 24.89 6.47 -18.64
C VAL A 127 25.19 5.06 -18.18
N THR A 128 24.87 4.80 -16.92
CA THR A 128 24.90 3.46 -16.32
C THR A 128 23.48 2.88 -16.25
N VAL A 129 23.31 1.65 -16.69
CA VAL A 129 22.03 0.94 -16.57
C VAL A 129 21.96 0.31 -15.20
N VAL A 130 21.00 0.73 -14.39
CA VAL A 130 20.78 0.24 -13.01
C VAL A 130 19.94 -1.04 -13.04
N SER A 131 18.84 -1.05 -13.78
CA SER A 131 18.00 -2.24 -13.96
C SER A 131 17.30 -2.24 -15.32
N ARG A 132 16.96 -3.45 -15.80
CA ARG A 132 16.11 -3.68 -16.96
C ARG A 132 15.04 -4.70 -16.60
N GLU A 133 13.80 -4.36 -16.84
CA GLU A 133 12.67 -5.24 -16.63
C GLU A 133 11.82 -5.25 -17.90
N THR A 134 11.57 -6.43 -18.44
CA THR A 134 10.77 -6.59 -19.64
C THR A 134 9.67 -7.60 -19.40
N VAL A 135 8.44 -7.21 -19.66
CA VAL A 135 7.26 -8.06 -19.53
C VAL A 135 6.47 -8.04 -20.83
N GLY A 136 6.38 -9.19 -21.48
CA GLY A 136 5.55 -9.34 -22.67
C GLY A 136 4.05 -9.16 -22.36
N PRO A 137 3.23 -8.77 -23.36
CA PRO A 137 1.79 -8.49 -23.15
C PRO A 137 1.02 -9.69 -22.61
N GLN A 138 1.37 -10.90 -23.06
CA GLN A 138 0.74 -12.14 -22.61
C GLN A 138 1.05 -12.42 -21.14
N VAL A 139 2.34 -12.28 -20.78
CA VAL A 139 2.81 -12.48 -19.40
C VAL A 139 2.16 -11.44 -18.46
N GLY A 140 2.09 -10.17 -18.87
CA GLY A 140 1.43 -9.13 -18.09
C GLY A 140 -0.06 -9.41 -17.84
N LYS A 141 -0.79 -9.92 -18.83
CA LYS A 141 -2.18 -10.36 -18.66
C LYS A 141 -2.31 -11.54 -17.69
N ASP A 142 -1.43 -12.52 -17.78
CA ASP A 142 -1.42 -13.68 -16.87
C ASP A 142 -1.07 -13.27 -15.45
N LEU A 143 -0.08 -12.40 -15.27
CA LEU A 143 0.29 -11.85 -13.96
C LEU A 143 -0.87 -11.08 -13.33
N ARG A 144 -1.54 -10.22 -14.09
CA ARG A 144 -2.72 -9.49 -13.64
C ARG A 144 -3.84 -10.44 -13.19
N ARG A 145 -4.13 -11.46 -13.99
CA ARG A 145 -5.15 -12.47 -13.66
C ARG A 145 -4.79 -13.21 -12.37
N LYS A 146 -3.55 -13.68 -12.24
CA LYS A 146 -3.08 -14.41 -11.05
C LYS A 146 -3.07 -13.51 -9.81
N ALA A 147 -2.61 -12.26 -9.92
CA ALA A 147 -2.64 -11.30 -8.83
C ALA A 147 -4.07 -11.00 -8.35
N THR A 148 -5.01 -10.82 -9.29
CA THR A 148 -6.43 -10.62 -8.96
C THR A 148 -7.02 -11.84 -8.27
N GLN A 149 -6.76 -13.06 -8.77
CA GLN A 149 -7.21 -14.30 -8.14
C GLN A 149 -6.64 -14.48 -6.73
N ALA A 150 -5.33 -14.27 -6.56
CA ALA A 150 -4.68 -14.35 -5.25
C ALA A 150 -5.29 -13.37 -4.25
N THR A 151 -5.54 -12.12 -4.68
CA THR A 151 -6.19 -11.09 -3.85
C THR A 151 -7.59 -11.52 -3.42
N ILE A 152 -8.42 -12.01 -4.36
CA ILE A 152 -9.78 -12.46 -4.06
C ILE A 152 -9.76 -13.62 -3.05
N TRP A 153 -8.92 -14.64 -3.28
CA TRP A 153 -8.83 -15.79 -2.37
C TRP A 153 -8.30 -15.40 -0.99
N ALA A 154 -7.32 -14.50 -0.92
CA ALA A 154 -6.81 -13.98 0.35
C ALA A 154 -7.91 -13.23 1.13
N LEU A 155 -8.68 -12.37 0.46
CA LEU A 155 -9.80 -11.65 1.08
C LEU A 155 -10.91 -12.61 1.54
N ILE A 156 -11.28 -13.62 0.73
CA ILE A 156 -12.27 -14.63 1.13
C ILE A 156 -11.80 -15.39 2.36
N GLY A 157 -10.55 -15.87 2.36
CA GLY A 157 -9.98 -16.58 3.51
C GLY A 157 -10.01 -15.75 4.79
N MET A 158 -9.66 -14.46 4.67
CA MET A 158 -9.70 -13.52 5.78
C MET A 158 -11.12 -13.25 6.27
N LEU A 159 -12.10 -13.08 5.38
CA LEU A 159 -13.50 -12.90 5.75
C LEU A 159 -14.04 -14.13 6.49
N ILE A 160 -13.71 -15.34 6.03
CA ILE A 160 -14.08 -16.59 6.71
C ILE A 160 -13.46 -16.63 8.11
N TYR A 161 -12.16 -16.32 8.22
CA TYR A 161 -11.48 -16.29 9.52
C TYR A 161 -12.15 -15.30 10.49
N ILE A 162 -12.45 -14.08 10.04
CA ILE A 162 -13.14 -13.07 10.86
C ILE A 162 -14.52 -13.55 11.29
N ALA A 163 -15.29 -14.15 10.35
CA ALA A 163 -16.65 -14.63 10.63
C ALA A 163 -16.68 -15.75 11.67
N VAL A 164 -15.70 -16.65 11.63
CA VAL A 164 -15.57 -17.75 12.61
C VAL A 164 -15.04 -17.24 13.96
N ARG A 165 -14.11 -16.30 13.93
CA ARG A 165 -13.39 -15.83 15.13
C ARG A 165 -14.19 -14.84 15.98
N PHE A 166 -15.00 -13.98 15.36
CA PHE A 166 -15.67 -12.87 15.99
C PHE A 166 -17.19 -12.91 15.88
N LYS A 167 -17.86 -12.27 16.87
CA LYS A 167 -19.28 -11.94 16.75
C LYS A 167 -19.47 -10.92 15.61
N LEU A 168 -20.64 -10.94 14.97
CA LEU A 168 -20.96 -10.12 13.80
C LEU A 168 -20.57 -8.64 13.95
N GLU A 169 -20.82 -8.03 15.11
CA GLU A 169 -20.51 -6.63 15.38
C GLU A 169 -19.00 -6.30 15.29
N TYR A 170 -18.15 -7.19 15.81
CA TYR A 170 -16.70 -7.06 15.74
C TYR A 170 -16.18 -7.43 14.36
N GLY A 171 -16.81 -8.42 13.72
CA GLY A 171 -16.47 -8.82 12.34
C GLY A 171 -16.70 -7.69 11.35
N VAL A 172 -17.85 -7.05 11.40
CA VAL A 172 -18.18 -5.90 10.53
C VAL A 172 -17.22 -4.73 10.80
N ALA A 173 -16.92 -4.45 12.06
CA ALA A 173 -15.97 -3.39 12.40
C ALA A 173 -14.57 -3.69 11.89
N ALA A 174 -14.09 -4.92 12.00
CA ALA A 174 -12.79 -5.33 11.47
C ALA A 174 -12.72 -5.18 9.94
N ILE A 175 -13.75 -5.64 9.21
CA ILE A 175 -13.82 -5.49 7.75
C ILE A 175 -13.84 -4.02 7.34
N PHE A 176 -14.63 -3.20 8.03
CA PHE A 176 -14.68 -1.77 7.78
C PHE A 176 -13.31 -1.11 7.97
N THR A 177 -12.62 -1.41 9.08
CA THR A 177 -11.30 -0.87 9.40
C THR A 177 -10.27 -1.29 8.35
N LEU A 178 -10.24 -2.58 7.97
CA LEU A 178 -9.34 -3.08 6.94
C LEU A 178 -9.57 -2.45 5.57
N THR A 179 -10.84 -2.29 5.19
CA THR A 179 -11.18 -1.63 3.92
C THR A 179 -10.68 -0.18 3.91
N GLN A 180 -10.86 0.50 5.03
CA GLN A 180 -10.40 1.87 5.21
C GLN A 180 -8.87 1.96 5.19
N ASP A 181 -8.13 1.01 5.82
CA ASP A 181 -6.66 0.95 5.80
C ASP A 181 -6.13 0.87 4.37
N VAL A 182 -6.72 -0.01 3.55
CA VAL A 182 -6.35 -0.15 2.14
C VAL A 182 -6.66 1.13 1.37
N LEU A 183 -7.85 1.72 1.57
CA LEU A 183 -8.25 2.94 0.89
C LEU A 183 -7.32 4.12 1.22
N ILE A 184 -6.97 4.35 2.48
CA ILE A 184 -6.04 5.42 2.86
C ILE A 184 -4.64 5.15 2.32
N THR A 185 -4.14 3.92 2.48
CA THR A 185 -2.81 3.56 1.99
C THR A 185 -2.71 3.79 0.48
N MET A 186 -3.71 3.35 -0.28
CA MET A 186 -3.78 3.57 -1.73
C MET A 186 -3.96 5.04 -2.09
N SER A 187 -4.75 5.79 -1.31
CA SER A 187 -4.94 7.23 -1.48
C SER A 187 -3.62 7.97 -1.33
N LEU A 188 -2.88 7.72 -0.24
CA LEU A 188 -1.59 8.35 0.01
C LEU A 188 -0.54 7.93 -1.04
N PHE A 189 -0.55 6.66 -1.44
CA PHE A 189 0.33 6.17 -2.50
C PHE A 189 0.07 6.86 -3.84
N SER A 190 -1.20 7.12 -4.19
CA SER A 190 -1.58 7.76 -5.45
C SER A 190 -1.01 9.17 -5.63
N PHE A 191 -0.78 9.92 -4.53
CA PHE A 191 -0.18 11.25 -4.57
C PHE A 191 1.32 11.22 -4.91
N THR A 192 1.97 10.08 -4.78
CA THR A 192 3.42 9.96 -5.03
C THR A 192 3.78 9.69 -6.48
N ASN A 193 2.79 9.50 -7.35
CA ASN A 193 2.97 9.21 -8.78
C ASN A 193 3.75 7.91 -9.08
N ARG A 194 3.90 7.02 -8.10
CA ARG A 194 4.56 5.73 -8.23
C ARG A 194 3.70 4.73 -8.98
N GLU A 195 4.32 3.73 -9.60
CA GLU A 195 3.63 2.70 -10.37
C GLU A 195 3.18 1.54 -9.48
N ILE A 196 2.00 0.97 -9.80
CA ILE A 196 1.52 -0.25 -9.15
C ILE A 196 2.11 -1.45 -9.90
N ASN A 197 2.89 -2.25 -9.20
CA ASN A 197 3.51 -3.48 -9.65
C ASN A 197 3.16 -4.65 -8.71
N LEU A 198 3.63 -5.86 -9.00
CA LEU A 198 3.36 -7.04 -8.16
C LEU A 198 3.80 -6.87 -6.70
N PRO A 199 5.01 -6.34 -6.39
CA PRO A 199 5.41 -6.03 -5.02
C PRO A 199 4.42 -5.13 -4.27
N ILE A 200 3.80 -4.15 -4.93
CA ILE A 200 2.79 -3.28 -4.30
C ILE A 200 1.52 -4.06 -3.93
N ILE A 201 1.06 -4.96 -4.80
CA ILE A 201 -0.08 -5.82 -4.47
C ILE A 201 0.25 -6.74 -3.28
N ALA A 202 1.46 -7.31 -3.27
CA ALA A 202 1.93 -8.12 -2.14
C ALA A 202 2.01 -7.30 -0.84
N ALA A 203 2.48 -6.06 -0.90
CA ALA A 203 2.51 -5.14 0.24
C ALA A 203 1.10 -4.85 0.77
N ILE A 204 0.13 -4.55 -0.10
CA ILE A 204 -1.27 -4.30 0.32
C ILE A 204 -1.85 -5.53 1.04
N LEU A 205 -1.66 -6.73 0.50
CA LEU A 205 -2.13 -7.96 1.15
C LEU A 205 -1.43 -8.19 2.51
N THR A 206 -0.15 -7.82 2.60
CA THR A 206 0.61 -7.89 3.86
C THR A 206 0.10 -6.89 4.88
N ILE A 207 -0.21 -5.65 4.48
CA ILE A 207 -0.79 -4.62 5.34
C ILE A 207 -2.12 -5.09 5.91
N VAL A 208 -2.98 -5.67 5.08
CA VAL A 208 -4.27 -6.23 5.49
C VAL A 208 -4.09 -7.30 6.57
N GLY A 209 -3.16 -8.25 6.37
CA GLY A 209 -2.85 -9.28 7.37
C GLY A 209 -2.21 -8.73 8.65
N TYR A 210 -1.41 -7.67 8.53
CA TYR A 210 -0.75 -7.01 9.64
C TYR A 210 -1.74 -6.19 10.49
N SER A 211 -2.57 -5.37 9.88
CA SER A 211 -3.54 -4.52 10.57
C SER A 211 -4.58 -5.32 11.34
N ILE A 212 -5.06 -6.44 10.77
CA ILE A 212 -6.03 -7.27 11.48
C ILE A 212 -5.47 -7.86 12.78
N ASN A 213 -4.17 -8.14 12.86
CA ASN A 213 -3.57 -8.73 14.06
C ASN A 213 -3.76 -7.84 15.28
N ASP A 214 -3.52 -6.54 15.17
CA ASP A 214 -3.70 -5.59 16.27
C ASP A 214 -5.18 -5.37 16.62
N THR A 215 -6.05 -5.34 15.59
CA THR A 215 -7.50 -5.27 15.79
C THR A 215 -8.03 -6.48 16.57
N ILE A 216 -7.54 -7.69 16.28
CA ILE A 216 -7.87 -8.93 17.02
C ILE A 216 -7.50 -8.80 18.48
N VAL A 217 -6.28 -8.33 18.75
CA VAL A 217 -5.76 -8.18 20.15
C VAL A 217 -6.64 -7.22 20.96
N ILE A 218 -7.03 -6.09 20.36
CA ILE A 218 -7.90 -5.13 21.03
C ILE A 218 -9.30 -5.71 21.27
N PHE A 219 -9.89 -6.36 20.29
CA PHE A 219 -11.23 -6.95 20.42
C PHE A 219 -11.26 -8.09 21.44
N ASP A 220 -10.23 -8.93 21.49
CA ASP A 220 -10.11 -9.95 22.53
C ASP A 220 -9.99 -9.31 23.92
N ARG A 221 -9.22 -8.22 24.06
CA ARG A 221 -9.11 -7.50 25.32
C ARG A 221 -10.43 -6.81 25.73
N VAL A 222 -11.15 -6.21 24.78
CA VAL A 222 -12.49 -5.66 25.02
C VAL A 222 -13.45 -6.76 25.49
N ARG A 223 -13.40 -7.95 24.89
CA ARG A 223 -14.22 -9.09 25.27
C ARG A 223 -13.88 -9.61 26.67
N GLU A 224 -12.63 -9.65 27.03
CA GLU A 224 -12.16 -10.03 28.36
C GLU A 224 -12.63 -9.01 29.42
N ASN A 225 -12.34 -7.73 29.19
CA ASN A 225 -12.73 -6.65 30.09
C ASN A 225 -14.25 -6.51 30.23
N SER A 226 -15.03 -6.82 29.21
CA SER A 226 -16.50 -6.84 29.26
C SER A 226 -17.06 -7.88 30.25
N LYS A 227 -16.31 -8.93 30.57
CA LYS A 227 -16.70 -9.92 31.61
C LYS A 227 -16.31 -9.48 33.01
N ILE A 228 -15.22 -8.72 33.14
CA ILE A 228 -14.65 -8.28 34.41
C ILE A 228 -15.29 -6.96 34.85
N CYS A 229 -15.34 -5.96 33.98
CA CYS A 229 -15.79 -4.60 34.25
C CYS A 229 -17.30 -4.43 33.97
N ARG A 230 -18.15 -5.23 34.60
CA ARG A 230 -19.60 -5.27 34.30
C ARG A 230 -20.37 -3.99 34.65
N LYS A 231 -19.81 -3.12 35.51
CA LYS A 231 -20.43 -1.85 35.91
C LYS A 231 -20.12 -0.69 34.94
N GLU A 232 -19.09 -0.85 34.14
CA GLU A 232 -18.61 0.19 33.21
C GLU A 232 -19.40 0.19 31.90
N SER A 233 -19.54 1.35 31.29
CA SER A 233 -20.11 1.46 29.96
C SER A 233 -19.19 0.80 28.92
N LEU A 234 -19.75 0.33 27.79
CA LEU A 234 -18.95 -0.28 26.72
C LEU A 234 -17.86 0.69 26.22
N GLU A 235 -18.15 1.98 26.15
CA GLU A 235 -17.20 3.01 25.74
C GLU A 235 -16.01 3.11 26.71
N GLN A 236 -16.27 3.01 28.03
CA GLN A 236 -15.21 2.96 29.04
C GLN A 236 -14.40 1.67 28.95
N ILE A 237 -15.06 0.52 28.78
CA ILE A 237 -14.39 -0.79 28.59
C ILE A 237 -13.45 -0.75 27.39
N MET A 238 -13.90 -0.19 26.26
CA MET A 238 -13.07 -0.03 25.06
C MET A 238 -11.87 0.86 25.33
N ASN A 239 -12.07 1.98 26.02
CA ASN A 239 -10.98 2.89 26.37
C ASN A 239 -9.94 2.24 27.29
N ILE A 240 -10.38 1.48 28.30
CA ILE A 240 -9.51 0.70 29.19
C ILE A 240 -8.72 -0.33 28.36
N SER A 241 -9.38 -1.06 27.49
CA SER A 241 -8.76 -2.10 26.66
C SER A 241 -7.69 -1.54 25.72
N LEU A 242 -7.98 -0.40 25.07
CA LEU A 242 -7.01 0.31 24.23
C LEU A 242 -5.75 0.71 25.02
N ASN A 243 -5.92 1.28 26.21
CA ASN A 243 -4.77 1.65 27.05
C ASN A 243 -3.94 0.44 27.50
N GLN A 244 -4.60 -0.69 27.79
CA GLN A 244 -3.91 -1.93 28.20
C GLN A 244 -3.14 -2.61 27.07
N THR A 245 -3.60 -2.47 25.83
CA THR A 245 -2.95 -3.08 24.65
C THR A 245 -1.96 -2.15 23.97
N LEU A 246 -2.00 -0.85 24.23
CA LEU A 246 -1.22 0.19 23.56
C LEU A 246 0.29 -0.09 23.57
N GLY A 247 0.84 -0.50 24.70
CA GLY A 247 2.27 -0.81 24.81
C GLY A 247 2.70 -1.95 23.88
N ARG A 248 1.85 -2.97 23.72
CA ARG A 248 2.11 -4.07 22.78
C ARG A 248 2.04 -3.57 21.33
N THR A 249 0.99 -2.84 20.95
CA THR A 249 0.83 -2.29 19.61
C THR A 249 2.01 -1.39 19.22
N ILE A 250 2.45 -0.49 20.11
CA ILE A 250 3.59 0.39 19.84
C ILE A 250 4.89 -0.40 19.65
N ILE A 251 5.14 -1.43 20.45
CA ILE A 251 6.37 -2.22 20.34
C ILE A 251 6.35 -3.05 19.05
N THR A 252 5.26 -3.77 18.78
CA THR A 252 5.13 -4.61 17.57
C THR A 252 5.19 -3.78 16.30
N SER A 253 4.42 -2.69 16.23
CA SER A 253 4.41 -1.82 15.06
C SER A 253 5.68 -0.99 14.93
N GLY A 254 6.29 -0.58 16.04
CA GLY A 254 7.55 0.13 16.06
C GLY A 254 8.70 -0.71 15.52
N THR A 255 8.79 -1.98 15.88
CA THR A 255 9.84 -2.89 15.35
C THR A 255 9.69 -3.09 13.85
N VAL A 256 8.47 -3.31 13.36
CA VAL A 256 8.20 -3.42 11.92
C VAL A 256 8.49 -2.11 11.20
N PHE A 257 8.05 -0.97 11.76
CA PHE A 257 8.32 0.35 11.21
C PHE A 257 9.83 0.61 11.07
N LEU A 258 10.64 0.31 12.08
CA LEU A 258 12.10 0.49 12.02
C LEU A 258 12.74 -0.40 10.95
N THR A 259 12.29 -1.65 10.81
CA THR A 259 12.75 -2.56 9.76
C THR A 259 12.40 -2.02 8.37
N LEU A 260 11.16 -1.57 8.18
CA LEU A 260 10.70 -0.99 6.92
C LEU A 260 11.41 0.33 6.60
N LEU A 261 11.69 1.14 7.61
CA LEU A 261 12.46 2.38 7.45
C LEU A 261 13.89 2.08 7.00
N ALA A 262 14.54 1.06 7.57
CA ALA A 262 15.86 0.63 7.13
C ALA A 262 15.83 0.12 5.68
N LEU A 263 14.82 -0.67 5.31
CA LEU A 263 14.60 -1.11 3.92
C LEU A 263 14.34 0.06 2.97
N TYR A 264 13.57 1.04 3.40
CA TYR A 264 13.28 2.24 2.59
C TYR A 264 14.55 3.07 2.32
N LEU A 265 15.42 3.22 3.34
CA LEU A 265 16.64 4.04 3.25
C LEU A 265 17.81 3.31 2.58
N PHE A 266 17.93 2.00 2.78
CA PHE A 266 19.10 1.20 2.39
C PHE A 266 18.78 0.02 1.46
N GLY A 267 17.53 -0.30 1.22
CA GLY A 267 17.10 -1.49 0.46
C GLY A 267 17.25 -1.39 -1.06
N GLY A 268 17.72 -0.24 -1.56
CA GLY A 268 17.83 0.01 -3.00
C GLY A 268 16.46 0.22 -3.67
N GLU A 269 16.49 0.54 -4.96
CA GLU A 269 15.32 1.00 -5.69
C GLU A 269 14.21 -0.04 -5.84
N VAL A 270 14.57 -1.31 -6.03
CA VAL A 270 13.58 -2.38 -6.26
C VAL A 270 12.66 -2.59 -5.06
N ILE A 271 13.21 -2.42 -3.84
CA ILE A 271 12.47 -2.63 -2.58
C ILE A 271 11.87 -1.32 -2.05
N ASN A 272 12.32 -0.16 -2.55
CA ASN A 272 11.92 1.15 -2.04
C ASN A 272 10.42 1.37 -2.10
N ASP A 273 9.77 1.08 -3.21
CA ASP A 273 8.32 1.26 -3.38
C ASP A 273 7.52 0.33 -2.46
N PHE A 274 7.96 -0.93 -2.31
CA PHE A 274 7.39 -1.87 -1.37
C PHE A 274 7.52 -1.38 0.07
N ALA A 275 8.73 -0.98 0.48
CA ALA A 275 8.97 -0.47 1.83
C ALA A 275 8.18 0.80 2.11
N PHE A 276 8.07 1.69 1.13
CA PHE A 276 7.32 2.94 1.25
C PHE A 276 5.82 2.70 1.52
N ILE A 277 5.16 1.86 0.71
CA ILE A 277 3.73 1.58 0.91
C ILE A 277 3.49 0.81 2.23
N MET A 278 4.40 -0.08 2.60
CA MET A 278 4.36 -0.79 3.87
C MET A 278 4.53 0.15 5.08
N LEU A 279 5.40 1.18 5.00
CA LEU A 279 5.54 2.22 6.02
C LEU A 279 4.22 2.96 6.23
N ILE A 280 3.60 3.43 5.14
CA ILE A 280 2.29 4.09 5.19
C ILE A 280 1.25 3.17 5.84
N GLY A 281 1.15 1.93 5.36
CA GLY A 281 0.17 0.96 5.85
C GLY A 281 0.38 0.56 7.31
N THR A 282 1.63 0.51 7.78
CA THR A 282 1.93 0.24 9.19
C THR A 282 1.48 1.38 10.10
N ILE A 283 1.74 2.64 9.72
CA ILE A 283 1.27 3.82 10.47
C ILE A 283 -0.25 3.86 10.47
N GLU A 284 -0.87 3.65 9.32
CA GLU A 284 -2.32 3.66 9.17
C GLU A 284 -3.00 2.56 9.97
N GLY A 285 -2.46 1.33 9.94
CA GLY A 285 -2.99 0.20 10.72
C GLY A 285 -2.98 0.45 12.22
N VAL A 286 -1.95 1.11 12.75
CA VAL A 286 -1.93 1.54 14.16
C VAL A 286 -3.00 2.59 14.44
N TYR A 287 -3.10 3.59 13.58
CA TYR A 287 -4.08 4.65 13.73
C TYR A 287 -5.52 4.11 13.68
N SER A 288 -5.84 3.31 12.68
CA SER A 288 -7.18 2.75 12.47
C SER A 288 -7.59 1.81 13.60
N THR A 289 -6.66 0.98 14.07
CA THR A 289 -6.89 0.06 15.18
C THR A 289 -7.21 0.81 16.48
N ILE A 290 -6.53 1.93 16.75
CA ILE A 290 -6.75 2.72 17.97
C ILE A 290 -8.01 3.59 17.86
N TYR A 291 -8.20 4.27 16.75
CA TYR A 291 -9.21 5.34 16.64
C TYR A 291 -10.47 4.96 15.87
N LEU A 292 -10.49 3.85 15.10
CA LEU A 292 -11.64 3.48 14.26
C LEU A 292 -12.28 2.15 14.66
N SER A 293 -11.51 1.13 15.02
CA SER A 293 -12.04 -0.20 15.26
C SER A 293 -13.10 -0.22 16.38
N CYS A 294 -12.81 0.36 17.55
CA CYS A 294 -13.72 0.44 18.68
C CYS A 294 -14.93 1.36 18.44
N PRO A 295 -14.77 2.58 17.91
CA PRO A 295 -15.91 3.44 17.54
C PRO A 295 -16.90 2.81 16.57
N VAL A 296 -16.44 2.05 15.58
CA VAL A 296 -17.33 1.35 14.64
C VAL A 296 -18.17 0.28 15.34
N VAL A 297 -17.58 -0.51 16.25
CA VAL A 297 -18.35 -1.46 17.08
C VAL A 297 -19.39 -0.72 17.93
N LEU A 298 -18.99 0.40 18.55
CA LEU A 298 -19.90 1.20 19.37
C LEU A 298 -21.06 1.77 18.56
N PHE A 299 -20.78 2.29 17.37
CA PHE A 299 -21.79 2.78 16.43
C PHE A 299 -22.77 1.66 16.04
N TRP A 300 -22.25 0.48 15.65
CA TRP A 300 -23.05 -0.68 15.30
C TRP A 300 -24.01 -1.06 16.45
N GLN A 301 -23.51 -1.15 17.67
CA GLN A 301 -24.32 -1.51 18.82
C GLN A 301 -25.41 -0.47 19.13
N ARG A 302 -25.10 0.82 19.04
CA ARG A 302 -26.09 1.89 19.22
C ARG A 302 -27.18 1.84 18.15
N THR A 303 -26.83 1.56 16.90
CA THR A 303 -27.81 1.57 15.79
C THR A 303 -28.68 0.32 15.75
N PHE A 304 -28.10 -0.86 15.96
CA PHE A 304 -28.80 -2.12 15.72
C PHE A 304 -29.26 -2.86 16.98
N LYS A 305 -28.64 -2.68 18.15
CA LYS A 305 -29.06 -3.32 19.40
C LYS A 305 -30.09 -2.52 20.18
N THR A 306 -30.10 -1.19 20.09
CA THR A 306 -31.12 -0.35 20.77
C THR A 306 -32.53 -0.66 20.25
N LYS A 307 -32.69 -1.17 19.04
CA LYS A 307 -34.01 -1.60 18.50
C LYS A 307 -34.51 -2.96 19.04
N LYS A 308 -33.67 -3.78 19.67
CA LYS A 308 -34.07 -5.07 20.26
C LYS A 308 -34.40 -5.00 21.75
N GLY A 309 -34.09 -3.90 22.44
CA GLY A 309 -34.30 -3.72 23.88
C GLY A 309 -35.67 -3.19 24.32
N PHE A 310 -36.57 -2.85 23.39
CA PHE A 310 -37.92 -2.30 23.69
C PHE A 310 -39.05 -3.33 23.56
N ARG A 311 -38.73 -4.62 23.64
CA ARG A 311 -39.73 -5.69 23.80
C ARG A 311 -39.36 -6.53 25.04
N ARG A 312 -39.63 -5.97 26.20
CA ARG A 312 -40.05 -6.69 27.42
C ARG A 312 -40.99 -5.81 28.19
#